data_eb3180c19a774b9bd1c1749642408f40
#
_entry.id   eb3180c19a774b9bd1c1749642408f40
#
_cell.length_a   1.000
_cell.length_b   1.000
_cell.length_c   1.000
_cell.angle_alpha   90.00
_cell.angle_beta   90.00
_cell.angle_gamma   90.00
#
_symmetry.space_group_name_H-M   'P 1'
#
loop_
_entity.id
_entity.type
_entity.pdbx_description
1 polymer ?
#
loop_
_entity_poly.entity_id
_entity_poly.type
_entity_poly.pdbx_seq_one_letter_code
_entity_poly.pdbx_strand_id
1 'polypeptide(L)'
;MSQIKWQQAKKGIRKHKSDLVILFATLGLMAIGLIMIYAIGPMRANVLNSTYGLNYGANYFFFRQFLSVLIAVVAFYGVFLWLPYEKISKIAKWIMLLGLGLAFLMWGLSLIESPLVKCELGACRWFKFGNISFQLAELLKLGLVLYLANLISRKQQEGTVGKDFWLPIAVISFLTLFIVVVLQKDLGTGVVMMMIILGMLLVSGVSWKQFSIVLVLVLSLVGLTVGMFPHRMKRLTTFLGGGDADASYHVDNAMLAIGTGGMFGVGIGNSVQATGYLPESINDSVFAVMGETFGFAGLMMIVVVFMVVLLRMLRVAERVGQVNQRLMVVGVFAWMATHVVVNMAAMTGLVPLTGITLPLLSYGGTSMLFMAMAIGLCLQISCYTKREVDDEDISSWRGVRRSRNSNRRSGA
;
A
#
# COMPACT_ATOMS: atom_id res chain seq x y z
N MET A 1 4.89 -22.04 -34.26
CA MET A 1 3.46 -21.75 -34.00
C MET A 1 3.19 -20.78 -32.84
N SER A 2 4.18 -20.39 -32.04
CA SER A 2 4.03 -19.52 -30.85
C SER A 2 4.06 -18.00 -31.10
N GLN A 3 4.84 -17.52 -32.05
CA GLN A 3 4.98 -16.08 -32.31
C GLN A 3 3.76 -15.43 -33.02
N ILE A 4 3.07 -16.17 -33.86
CA ILE A 4 1.88 -15.65 -34.57
C ILE A 4 0.67 -15.47 -33.61
N LYS A 5 0.49 -16.37 -32.63
CA LYS A 5 -0.53 -16.21 -31.58
C LYS A 5 -0.24 -14.99 -30.67
N TRP A 6 1.04 -14.67 -30.44
CA TRP A 6 1.47 -13.52 -29.64
C TRP A 6 1.20 -12.17 -30.32
N GLN A 7 1.41 -12.10 -31.65
CA GLN A 7 1.10 -10.88 -32.43
C GLN A 7 -0.42 -10.66 -32.56
N GLN A 8 -1.21 -11.71 -32.63
CA GLN A 8 -2.67 -11.62 -32.66
C GLN A 8 -3.27 -11.21 -31.32
N ALA A 9 -2.68 -11.65 -30.20
CA ALA A 9 -3.08 -11.20 -28.84
C ALA A 9 -2.80 -9.70 -28.60
N LYS A 10 -1.74 -9.13 -29.21
CA LYS A 10 -1.45 -7.68 -29.15
C LYS A 10 -2.44 -6.82 -29.93
N LYS A 11 -3.13 -7.36 -30.94
CA LYS A 11 -4.08 -6.61 -31.78
C LYS A 11 -5.49 -6.45 -31.19
N GLY A 12 -5.81 -7.11 -30.05
CA GLY A 12 -7.17 -7.18 -29.53
C GLY A 12 -7.48 -6.32 -28.30
N ILE A 13 -6.48 -5.74 -27.60
CA ILE A 13 -6.76 -4.96 -26.39
C ILE A 13 -6.85 -3.49 -26.74
N ARG A 14 -8.08 -3.01 -27.01
CA ARG A 14 -8.35 -1.57 -27.16
C ARG A 14 -8.30 -0.91 -25.77
N LYS A 15 -7.69 0.27 -25.70
CA LYS A 15 -7.66 1.11 -24.49
C LYS A 15 -9.08 1.63 -24.22
N HIS A 16 -9.64 1.33 -23.06
CA HIS A 16 -10.98 1.76 -22.63
C HIS A 16 -10.92 2.98 -21.71
N LYS A 17 -12.09 3.47 -21.28
CA LYS A 17 -12.19 4.46 -20.21
C LYS A 17 -11.71 3.84 -18.91
N SER A 18 -10.92 4.60 -18.14
CA SER A 18 -10.43 4.20 -16.81
C SER A 18 -11.58 3.95 -15.82
N ASP A 19 -11.30 3.21 -14.76
CA ASP A 19 -12.26 2.99 -13.66
C ASP A 19 -12.41 4.27 -12.83
N LEU A 20 -13.48 5.03 -13.12
CA LEU A 20 -13.78 6.30 -12.46
C LEU A 20 -14.04 6.14 -10.95
N VAL A 21 -14.46 4.94 -10.51
CA VAL A 21 -14.69 4.69 -9.07
C VAL A 21 -13.36 4.70 -8.30
N ILE A 22 -12.32 4.06 -8.83
CA ILE A 22 -10.97 4.12 -8.24
C ILE A 22 -10.49 5.58 -8.20
N LEU A 23 -10.67 6.34 -9.28
CA LEU A 23 -10.25 7.74 -9.35
C LEU A 23 -10.92 8.59 -8.28
N PHE A 24 -12.26 8.63 -8.27
CA PHE A 24 -12.99 9.51 -7.35
C PHE A 24 -12.87 9.08 -5.90
N ALA A 25 -12.86 7.77 -5.62
CA ALA A 25 -12.66 7.29 -4.25
C ALA A 25 -11.26 7.63 -3.72
N THR A 26 -10.21 7.52 -4.55
CA THR A 26 -8.85 7.90 -4.16
C THR A 26 -8.74 9.39 -3.85
N LEU A 27 -9.27 10.25 -4.72
CA LEU A 27 -9.30 11.70 -4.51
C LEU A 27 -10.15 12.08 -3.29
N GLY A 28 -11.29 11.40 -3.10
CA GLY A 28 -12.16 11.58 -1.94
C GLY A 28 -11.45 11.24 -0.63
N LEU A 29 -10.71 10.11 -0.56
CA LEU A 29 -9.92 9.77 0.62
C LEU A 29 -8.84 10.81 0.91
N MET A 30 -8.11 11.29 -0.11
CA MET A 30 -7.12 12.37 0.07
C MET A 30 -7.76 13.66 0.61
N ALA A 31 -8.95 14.02 0.11
CA ALA A 31 -9.68 15.20 0.57
C ALA A 31 -10.14 15.05 2.02
N ILE A 32 -10.68 13.88 2.41
CA ILE A 32 -11.06 13.59 3.80
C ILE A 32 -9.84 13.66 4.71
N GLY A 33 -8.70 13.06 4.31
CA GLY A 33 -7.45 13.14 5.06
C GLY A 33 -6.98 14.59 5.26
N LEU A 34 -7.09 15.44 4.24
CA LEU A 34 -6.74 16.85 4.33
C LEU A 34 -7.66 17.63 5.30
N ILE A 35 -8.97 17.36 5.27
CA ILE A 35 -9.95 17.94 6.20
C ILE A 35 -9.60 17.52 7.65
N MET A 36 -9.26 16.25 7.86
CA MET A 36 -8.85 15.77 9.19
C MET A 36 -7.60 16.47 9.69
N ILE A 37 -6.56 16.58 8.85
CA ILE A 37 -5.33 17.28 9.26
C ILE A 37 -5.57 18.77 9.50
N TYR A 38 -6.51 19.41 8.80
CA TYR A 38 -6.93 20.76 9.10
C TYR A 38 -7.58 20.86 10.49
N ALA A 39 -8.43 19.89 10.84
CA ALA A 39 -9.15 19.87 12.11
C ALA A 39 -8.25 19.62 13.34
N ILE A 40 -7.33 18.64 13.23
CA ILE A 40 -6.51 18.18 14.36
C ILE A 40 -5.08 18.74 14.36
N GLY A 41 -4.63 19.30 13.24
CA GLY A 41 -3.28 19.88 13.10
C GLY A 41 -2.94 20.96 14.12
N PRO A 42 -3.82 21.93 14.40
CA PRO A 42 -3.62 22.93 15.44
C PRO A 42 -3.40 22.32 16.83
N MET A 43 -4.17 21.29 17.18
CA MET A 43 -4.03 20.59 18.46
C MET A 43 -2.64 19.92 18.56
N ARG A 44 -2.20 19.23 17.52
CA ARG A 44 -0.87 18.62 17.45
C ARG A 44 0.26 19.67 17.51
N ALA A 45 0.09 20.82 16.85
CA ALA A 45 1.04 21.92 16.93
C ALA A 45 1.18 22.44 18.38
N ASN A 46 0.07 22.64 19.07
CA ASN A 46 0.06 23.08 20.46
C ASN A 46 0.76 22.09 21.39
N VAL A 47 0.47 20.77 21.23
CA VAL A 47 1.15 19.72 22.03
C VAL A 47 2.65 19.74 21.81
N LEU A 48 3.12 19.83 20.56
CA LEU A 48 4.56 19.87 20.27
C LEU A 48 5.22 21.16 20.77
N ASN A 49 4.54 22.30 20.67
CA ASN A 49 5.03 23.57 21.17
C ASN A 49 5.19 23.55 22.70
N SER A 50 4.19 23.00 23.41
CA SER A 50 4.22 22.92 24.89
C SER A 50 5.23 21.89 25.42
N THR A 51 5.37 20.73 24.73
CA THR A 51 6.21 19.62 25.21
C THR A 51 7.69 19.84 24.86
N TYR A 52 7.97 20.38 23.66
CA TYR A 52 9.34 20.46 23.12
C TYR A 52 9.83 21.90 22.94
N GLY A 53 9.06 22.93 23.33
CA GLY A 53 9.40 24.33 23.16
C GLY A 53 9.52 24.77 21.69
N LEU A 54 8.84 24.05 20.77
CA LEU A 54 8.81 24.37 19.35
C LEU A 54 7.85 25.54 19.10
N ASN A 55 7.95 26.16 17.93
CA ASN A 55 7.11 27.30 17.58
C ASN A 55 6.40 27.05 16.23
N TYR A 56 5.57 26.01 16.20
CA TYR A 56 4.75 25.70 15.02
C TYR A 56 3.49 26.56 15.00
N GLY A 57 3.21 27.20 13.86
CA GLY A 57 1.94 27.86 13.63
C GLY A 57 0.78 26.84 13.57
N ALA A 58 -0.44 27.29 13.92
CA ALA A 58 -1.61 26.44 13.97
C ALA A 58 -1.86 25.65 12.67
N ASN A 59 -1.60 26.27 11.51
CA ASN A 59 -1.84 25.64 10.22
C ASN A 59 -0.60 24.95 9.62
N TYR A 60 0.47 24.75 10.39
CA TYR A 60 1.74 24.19 9.88
C TYR A 60 1.54 22.79 9.25
N PHE A 61 0.85 21.89 9.95
CA PHE A 61 0.61 20.52 9.48
C PHE A 61 -0.32 20.49 8.28
N PHE A 62 -1.33 21.37 8.25
CA PHE A 62 -2.25 21.48 7.12
C PHE A 62 -1.51 21.90 5.84
N PHE A 63 -0.73 22.96 5.85
CA PHE A 63 -0.02 23.41 4.65
C PHE A 63 0.99 22.36 4.13
N ARG A 64 1.69 21.69 5.04
CA ARG A 64 2.59 20.58 4.65
C ARG A 64 1.83 19.41 4.03
N GLN A 65 0.70 19.03 4.61
CA GLN A 65 -0.14 17.96 4.05
C GLN A 65 -0.76 18.36 2.72
N PHE A 66 -1.23 19.60 2.61
CA PHE A 66 -1.77 20.13 1.35
C PHE A 66 -0.74 20.07 0.22
N LEU A 67 0.49 20.50 0.47
CA LEU A 67 1.57 20.39 -0.50
C LEU A 67 1.86 18.91 -0.86
N SER A 68 1.86 18.02 0.12
CA SER A 68 2.06 16.59 -0.09
C SER A 68 0.94 15.98 -0.95
N VAL A 69 -0.31 16.34 -0.71
CA VAL A 69 -1.46 15.92 -1.51
C VAL A 69 -1.35 16.45 -2.94
N LEU A 70 -0.98 17.73 -3.11
CA LEU A 70 -0.80 18.33 -4.43
C LEU A 70 0.27 17.57 -5.24
N ILE A 71 1.42 17.32 -4.65
CA ILE A 71 2.51 16.53 -5.28
C ILE A 71 2.04 15.11 -5.58
N ALA A 72 1.31 14.47 -4.65
CA ALA A 72 0.78 13.13 -4.83
C ALA A 72 -0.24 13.06 -5.98
N VAL A 73 -1.13 14.05 -6.11
CA VAL A 73 -2.10 14.17 -7.21
C VAL A 73 -1.39 14.37 -8.54
N VAL A 74 -0.38 15.24 -8.61
CA VAL A 74 0.44 15.42 -9.81
C VAL A 74 1.14 14.13 -10.21
N ALA A 75 1.74 13.41 -9.24
CA ALA A 75 2.40 12.14 -9.49
C ALA A 75 1.40 11.03 -9.91
N PHE A 76 0.23 10.98 -9.28
CA PHE A 76 -0.87 10.07 -9.64
C PHE A 76 -1.28 10.25 -11.12
N TYR A 77 -1.57 11.49 -11.53
CA TYR A 77 -1.91 11.80 -12.93
C TYR A 77 -0.71 11.63 -13.86
N GLY A 78 0.51 11.92 -13.40
CA GLY A 78 1.75 11.70 -14.14
C GLY A 78 1.94 10.23 -14.52
N VAL A 79 1.76 9.32 -13.55
CA VAL A 79 1.80 7.88 -13.81
C VAL A 79 0.63 7.43 -14.66
N PHE A 80 -0.57 7.92 -14.39
CA PHE A 80 -1.77 7.52 -15.12
C PHE A 80 -1.75 7.95 -16.60
N LEU A 81 -1.34 9.20 -16.90
CA LEU A 81 -1.47 9.77 -18.24
C LEU A 81 -0.19 9.68 -19.09
N TRP A 82 0.98 9.90 -18.48
CA TRP A 82 2.23 10.15 -19.21
C TRP A 82 3.24 9.01 -19.17
N LEU A 83 3.17 8.14 -18.15
CA LEU A 83 4.13 7.04 -17.96
C LEU A 83 3.46 5.69 -18.31
N PRO A 84 3.55 5.20 -19.58
CA PRO A 84 2.99 3.92 -19.95
C PRO A 84 3.55 2.80 -19.08
N TYR A 85 2.70 1.86 -18.62
CA TYR A 85 3.08 0.76 -17.73
C TYR A 85 4.24 -0.08 -18.32
N GLU A 86 4.35 -0.16 -19.65
CA GLU A 86 5.43 -0.85 -20.33
C GLU A 86 6.81 -0.19 -20.06
N LYS A 87 6.85 1.15 -20.01
CA LYS A 87 8.08 1.88 -19.66
C LYS A 87 8.41 1.70 -18.18
N ILE A 88 7.41 1.80 -17.30
CA ILE A 88 7.58 1.54 -15.86
C ILE A 88 8.09 0.12 -15.64
N SER A 89 7.51 -0.86 -16.32
CA SER A 89 7.95 -2.25 -16.29
C SER A 89 9.41 -2.42 -16.70
N LYS A 90 9.86 -1.73 -17.76
CA LYS A 90 11.28 -1.80 -18.22
C LYS A 90 12.26 -1.23 -17.20
N ILE A 91 11.89 -0.20 -16.48
CA ILE A 91 12.77 0.44 -15.47
C ILE A 91 12.63 -0.17 -14.07
N ALA A 92 11.71 -1.11 -13.87
CA ALA A 92 11.43 -1.72 -12.56
C ALA A 92 12.68 -2.30 -11.88
N LYS A 93 13.59 -2.94 -12.66
CA LYS A 93 14.87 -3.44 -12.17
C LYS A 93 15.73 -2.31 -11.60
N TRP A 94 15.79 -1.17 -12.29
CA TRP A 94 16.58 -0.02 -11.87
C TRP A 94 16.00 0.66 -10.65
N ILE A 95 14.66 0.76 -10.55
CA ILE A 95 13.97 1.28 -9.35
C ILE A 95 14.32 0.39 -8.14
N MET A 96 14.27 -0.93 -8.31
CA MET A 96 14.60 -1.87 -7.23
C MET A 96 16.06 -1.78 -6.82
N LEU A 97 16.99 -1.74 -7.77
CA LEU A 97 18.43 -1.60 -7.50
C LEU A 97 18.76 -0.26 -6.82
N LEU A 98 18.14 0.82 -7.28
CA LEU A 98 18.26 2.14 -6.65
C LEU A 98 17.77 2.10 -5.20
N GLY A 99 16.59 1.51 -4.96
CA GLY A 99 16.05 1.37 -3.62
C GLY A 99 16.95 0.57 -2.68
N LEU A 100 17.49 -0.57 -3.15
CA LEU A 100 18.44 -1.38 -2.39
C LEU A 100 19.75 -0.63 -2.14
N GLY A 101 20.30 0.03 -3.16
CA GLY A 101 21.54 0.82 -3.02
C GLY A 101 21.40 1.96 -2.02
N LEU A 102 20.29 2.70 -2.08
CA LEU A 102 19.98 3.75 -1.10
C LEU A 102 19.76 3.19 0.30
N ALA A 103 19.23 1.95 0.42
CA ALA A 103 19.05 1.32 1.73
C ALA A 103 20.38 0.94 2.38
N PHE A 104 21.32 0.41 1.61
CA PHE A 104 22.68 0.16 2.08
C PHE A 104 23.41 1.47 2.40
N LEU A 105 23.26 2.50 1.57
CA LEU A 105 23.81 3.84 1.85
C LEU A 105 23.26 4.40 3.16
N MET A 106 21.95 4.32 3.38
CA MET A 106 21.31 4.77 4.62
C MET A 106 21.84 4.01 5.84
N TRP A 107 22.00 2.71 5.72
CA TRP A 107 22.60 1.89 6.78
C TRP A 107 24.06 2.33 7.05
N GLY A 108 24.89 2.49 6.01
CA GLY A 108 26.25 2.99 6.17
C GLY A 108 26.33 4.39 6.81
N LEU A 109 25.47 5.33 6.37
CA LEU A 109 25.37 6.66 6.96
C LEU A 109 24.88 6.62 8.42
N SER A 110 24.06 5.65 8.78
CA SER A 110 23.62 5.47 10.18
C SER A 110 24.73 5.03 11.13
N LEU A 111 25.75 4.32 10.63
CA LEU A 111 26.91 3.87 11.43
C LEU A 111 27.84 5.04 11.79
N ILE A 112 27.85 6.10 10.96
CA ILE A 112 28.65 7.32 11.20
C ILE A 112 27.82 8.46 11.77
N GLU A 113 26.60 8.18 12.24
CA GLU A 113 25.66 9.15 12.83
C GLU A 113 25.45 10.41 11.98
N SER A 114 25.39 10.23 10.65
CA SER A 114 25.24 11.32 9.69
C SER A 114 23.93 12.10 9.90
N PRO A 115 23.96 13.45 9.86
CA PRO A 115 22.76 14.29 9.98
C PRO A 115 21.76 14.11 8.82
N LEU A 116 22.17 13.42 7.74
CA LEU A 116 21.31 13.10 6.59
C LEU A 116 20.33 11.97 6.89
N VAL A 117 20.51 11.24 7.98
CA VAL A 117 19.66 10.12 8.37
C VAL A 117 18.99 10.42 9.71
N LYS A 118 17.66 10.37 9.73
CA LYS A 118 16.89 10.53 10.95
C LYS A 118 16.68 9.16 11.58
N CYS A 119 17.25 8.97 12.77
CA CYS A 119 17.09 7.78 13.58
C CYS A 119 16.18 8.09 14.78
N GLU A 120 15.15 7.29 14.98
CA GLU A 120 14.25 7.37 16.14
C GLU A 120 14.20 6.00 16.82
N LEU A 121 14.37 6.00 18.15
CA LEU A 121 14.39 4.78 18.97
C LEU A 121 15.36 3.70 18.42
N GLY A 122 16.52 4.13 17.92
CA GLY A 122 17.53 3.24 17.35
C GLY A 122 17.17 2.61 15.98
N ALA A 123 16.14 3.11 15.32
CA ALA A 123 15.73 2.71 13.98
C ALA A 123 15.90 3.87 12.98
N CYS A 124 16.76 3.69 11.99
CA CYS A 124 17.07 4.69 10.98
C CYS A 124 16.27 4.38 9.71
N ARG A 125 15.23 5.17 9.42
CA ARG A 125 14.23 4.87 8.37
C ARG A 125 14.03 5.98 7.36
N TRP A 126 14.54 7.20 7.67
CA TRP A 126 14.25 8.41 6.92
C TRP A 126 15.53 9.11 6.49
N PHE A 127 15.63 9.46 5.23
CA PHE A 127 16.56 10.49 4.81
C PHE A 127 15.99 11.85 5.15
N LYS A 128 16.84 12.74 5.68
CA LYS A 128 16.49 14.12 6.02
C LYS A 128 17.27 15.08 5.12
N PHE A 129 16.54 15.82 4.31
CA PHE A 129 17.08 16.88 3.45
C PHE A 129 16.47 18.21 3.89
N GLY A 130 17.12 18.87 4.84
CA GLY A 130 16.57 20.08 5.48
C GLY A 130 15.22 19.79 6.15
N ASN A 131 14.16 20.42 5.66
CA ASN A 131 12.79 20.25 6.17
C ASN A 131 12.01 19.11 5.51
N ILE A 132 12.58 18.43 4.51
CA ILE A 132 11.93 17.33 3.81
C ILE A 132 12.47 16.00 4.36
N SER A 133 11.58 15.09 4.70
CA SER A 133 11.93 13.73 5.09
C SER A 133 11.42 12.74 4.04
N PHE A 134 12.28 11.81 3.62
CA PHE A 134 12.00 10.81 2.63
C PHE A 134 12.13 9.42 3.24
N GLN A 135 11.02 8.66 3.26
CA GLN A 135 11.01 7.28 3.75
C GLN A 135 11.37 6.33 2.62
N LEU A 136 12.54 5.73 2.73
CA LEU A 136 13.07 4.85 1.69
C LEU A 136 12.23 3.58 1.49
N ALA A 137 11.62 3.08 2.56
CA ALA A 137 10.80 1.88 2.50
C ALA A 137 9.61 2.00 1.54
N GLU A 138 9.08 3.20 1.30
CA GLU A 138 8.01 3.44 0.32
C GLU A 138 8.49 3.18 -1.11
N LEU A 139 9.70 3.64 -1.46
CA LEU A 139 10.32 3.35 -2.75
C LEU A 139 10.59 1.84 -2.91
N LEU A 140 11.05 1.18 -1.85
CA LEU A 140 11.29 -0.27 -1.87
C LEU A 140 10.01 -1.07 -2.08
N LYS A 141 8.87 -0.67 -1.47
CA LYS A 141 7.57 -1.32 -1.70
C LYS A 141 7.14 -1.22 -3.17
N LEU A 142 7.21 -0.02 -3.74
CA LEU A 142 6.89 0.18 -5.17
C LEU A 142 7.84 -0.62 -6.06
N GLY A 143 9.14 -0.53 -5.82
CA GLY A 143 10.17 -1.30 -6.54
C GLY A 143 9.94 -2.81 -6.47
N LEU A 144 9.57 -3.32 -5.30
CA LEU A 144 9.27 -4.73 -5.07
C LEU A 144 8.06 -5.20 -5.90
N VAL A 145 6.95 -4.45 -5.88
CA VAL A 145 5.76 -4.76 -6.69
C VAL A 145 6.12 -4.82 -8.17
N LEU A 146 6.79 -3.79 -8.69
CA LEU A 146 7.12 -3.69 -10.11
C LEU A 146 8.13 -4.77 -10.54
N TYR A 147 9.16 -5.00 -9.73
CA TYR A 147 10.22 -5.96 -10.06
C TYR A 147 9.71 -7.40 -9.98
N LEU A 148 8.99 -7.78 -8.91
CA LEU A 148 8.43 -9.13 -8.79
C LEU A 148 7.40 -9.42 -9.88
N ALA A 149 6.54 -8.46 -10.25
CA ALA A 149 5.60 -8.63 -11.34
C ALA A 149 6.31 -8.99 -12.66
N ASN A 150 7.41 -8.29 -12.97
CA ASN A 150 8.21 -8.57 -14.15
C ASN A 150 8.92 -9.92 -14.06
N LEU A 151 9.55 -10.20 -12.92
CA LEU A 151 10.32 -11.42 -12.72
C LEU A 151 9.44 -12.66 -12.83
N ILE A 152 8.31 -12.68 -12.11
CA ILE A 152 7.36 -13.81 -12.12
C ILE A 152 6.77 -13.99 -13.52
N SER A 153 6.28 -12.90 -14.14
CA SER A 153 5.67 -12.95 -15.47
C SER A 153 6.64 -13.44 -16.53
N ARG A 154 7.90 -12.97 -16.49
CA ARG A 154 8.95 -13.42 -17.40
C ARG A 154 9.26 -14.90 -17.23
N LYS A 155 9.46 -15.36 -16.01
CA LYS A 155 9.75 -16.76 -15.69
C LYS A 155 8.63 -17.70 -16.12
N GLN A 156 7.37 -17.29 -15.98
CA GLN A 156 6.23 -18.06 -16.48
C GLN A 156 6.19 -18.12 -18.00
N GLN A 157 6.54 -17.03 -18.70
CA GLN A 157 6.58 -17.01 -20.16
C GLN A 157 7.71 -17.88 -20.71
N GLU A 158 8.84 -17.96 -20.02
CA GLU A 158 9.99 -18.83 -20.35
C GLU A 158 9.70 -20.30 -20.04
N GLY A 159 8.56 -20.63 -19.38
CA GLY A 159 8.25 -21.98 -18.94
C GLY A 159 9.21 -22.51 -17.88
N THR A 160 9.93 -21.61 -17.19
CA THR A 160 10.94 -21.94 -16.20
C THR A 160 10.28 -22.55 -14.96
N VAL A 161 10.78 -23.69 -14.49
CA VAL A 161 10.28 -24.42 -13.31
C VAL A 161 11.41 -24.72 -12.32
N GLY A 162 11.03 -25.13 -11.09
CA GLY A 162 12.01 -25.57 -10.11
C GLY A 162 12.86 -24.44 -9.54
N LYS A 163 14.15 -24.72 -9.31
CA LYS A 163 15.09 -23.79 -8.66
C LYS A 163 15.28 -22.49 -9.45
N ASP A 164 15.30 -22.55 -10.77
CA ASP A 164 15.51 -21.39 -11.64
C ASP A 164 14.35 -20.42 -11.61
N PHE A 165 13.16 -20.88 -11.25
CA PHE A 165 12.00 -20.03 -10.98
C PHE A 165 12.09 -19.39 -9.59
N TRP A 166 12.35 -20.20 -8.56
CA TRP A 166 12.24 -19.78 -7.16
C TRP A 166 13.40 -18.96 -6.64
N LEU A 167 14.64 -19.34 -7.03
CA LEU A 167 15.85 -18.73 -6.46
C LEU A 167 15.87 -17.21 -6.60
N PRO A 168 15.67 -16.61 -7.79
CA PRO A 168 15.70 -15.16 -7.93
C PRO A 168 14.56 -14.46 -7.18
N ILE A 169 13.37 -15.08 -7.07
CA ILE A 169 12.24 -14.54 -6.30
C ILE A 169 12.57 -14.57 -4.82
N ALA A 170 13.09 -15.69 -4.31
CA ALA A 170 13.45 -15.85 -2.91
C ALA A 170 14.59 -14.90 -2.51
N VAL A 171 15.63 -14.76 -3.34
CA VAL A 171 16.77 -13.88 -3.07
C VAL A 171 16.33 -12.43 -2.95
N ILE A 172 15.54 -11.91 -3.90
CA ILE A 172 15.11 -10.50 -3.85
C ILE A 172 14.14 -10.25 -2.70
N SER A 173 13.22 -11.19 -2.44
CA SER A 173 12.27 -11.10 -1.32
C SER A 173 12.98 -11.12 0.01
N PHE A 174 13.92 -12.05 0.21
CA PHE A 174 14.72 -12.14 1.42
C PHE A 174 15.57 -10.89 1.63
N LEU A 175 16.29 -10.44 0.59
CA LEU A 175 17.14 -9.26 0.69
C LEU A 175 16.35 -8.02 1.07
N THR A 176 15.20 -7.81 0.45
CA THR A 176 14.34 -6.66 0.75
C THR A 176 13.77 -6.72 2.17
N LEU A 177 13.28 -7.88 2.58
CA LEU A 177 12.77 -8.09 3.94
C LEU A 177 13.89 -7.97 4.98
N PHE A 178 15.06 -8.54 4.74
CA PHE A 178 16.21 -8.43 5.62
C PHE A 178 16.62 -6.97 5.85
N ILE A 179 16.73 -6.19 4.78
CA ILE A 179 17.07 -4.76 4.88
C ILE A 179 16.04 -4.03 5.74
N VAL A 180 14.75 -4.19 5.45
CA VAL A 180 13.71 -3.42 6.12
C VAL A 180 13.50 -3.89 7.56
N VAL A 181 13.43 -5.20 7.78
CA VAL A 181 13.12 -5.74 9.11
C VAL A 181 14.32 -5.74 10.05
N VAL A 182 15.52 -6.04 9.52
CA VAL A 182 16.73 -6.17 10.36
C VAL A 182 17.52 -4.86 10.38
N LEU A 183 17.92 -4.31 9.23
CA LEU A 183 18.77 -3.11 9.18
C LEU A 183 18.01 -1.84 9.55
N GLN A 184 16.79 -1.63 9.01
CA GLN A 184 15.97 -0.46 9.33
C GLN A 184 15.11 -0.65 10.59
N LYS A 185 15.08 -1.86 11.15
CA LYS A 185 14.27 -2.23 12.31
C LYS A 185 12.78 -1.87 12.15
N ASP A 186 12.24 -1.96 10.93
CA ASP A 186 10.85 -1.63 10.60
C ASP A 186 10.01 -2.90 10.37
N LEU A 187 9.45 -3.43 11.46
CA LEU A 187 8.61 -4.63 11.40
C LEU A 187 7.28 -4.36 10.66
N GLY A 188 6.67 -3.19 10.90
CA GLY A 188 5.40 -2.82 10.28
C GLY A 188 5.50 -2.83 8.76
N THR A 189 6.48 -2.13 8.20
CA THR A 189 6.74 -2.15 6.75
C THR A 189 7.14 -3.55 6.27
N GLY A 190 7.87 -4.32 7.08
CA GLY A 190 8.19 -5.72 6.79
C GLY A 190 6.94 -6.59 6.57
N VAL A 191 5.93 -6.46 7.44
CA VAL A 191 4.64 -7.15 7.29
C VAL A 191 3.94 -6.75 5.97
N VAL A 192 3.95 -5.47 5.62
CA VAL A 192 3.38 -5.02 4.33
C VAL A 192 4.10 -5.65 3.15
N MET A 193 5.44 -5.64 3.14
CA MET A 193 6.22 -6.26 2.06
C MET A 193 6.00 -7.77 1.97
N MET A 194 5.89 -8.43 3.11
CA MET A 194 5.53 -9.85 3.19
C MET A 194 4.19 -10.11 2.50
N MET A 195 3.17 -9.33 2.81
CA MET A 195 1.84 -9.50 2.23
C MET A 195 1.81 -9.17 0.72
N ILE A 196 2.65 -8.24 0.25
CA ILE A 196 2.86 -8.01 -1.18
C ILE A 196 3.41 -9.28 -1.84
N ILE A 197 4.48 -9.86 -1.30
CA ILE A 197 5.12 -11.08 -1.84
C ILE A 197 4.13 -12.23 -1.85
N LEU A 198 3.46 -12.51 -0.73
CA LEU A 198 2.50 -13.60 -0.60
C LEU A 198 1.30 -13.41 -1.53
N GLY A 199 0.73 -12.22 -1.62
CA GLY A 199 -0.39 -11.91 -2.51
C GLY A 199 -0.03 -12.12 -3.98
N MET A 200 1.16 -11.68 -4.41
CA MET A 200 1.63 -11.87 -5.77
C MET A 200 1.92 -13.36 -6.08
N LEU A 201 2.49 -14.10 -5.14
CA LEU A 201 2.73 -15.53 -5.30
C LEU A 201 1.42 -16.32 -5.35
N LEU A 202 0.43 -15.99 -4.54
CA LEU A 202 -0.88 -16.64 -4.53
C LEU A 202 -1.55 -16.59 -5.91
N VAL A 203 -1.50 -15.41 -6.56
CA VAL A 203 -2.13 -15.20 -7.88
C VAL A 203 -1.25 -15.67 -9.03
N SER A 204 0.03 -15.93 -8.79
CA SER A 204 0.96 -16.43 -9.81
C SER A 204 0.74 -17.91 -10.18
N GLY A 205 -0.17 -18.62 -9.49
CA GLY A 205 -0.46 -20.03 -9.80
C GLY A 205 0.61 -21.03 -9.33
N VAL A 206 1.42 -20.63 -8.35
CA VAL A 206 2.37 -21.55 -7.70
C VAL A 206 1.64 -22.64 -6.91
N SER A 207 2.26 -23.80 -6.75
CA SER A 207 1.64 -24.91 -5.99
C SER A 207 1.48 -24.51 -4.50
N TRP A 208 0.41 -24.99 -3.87
CA TRP A 208 0.14 -24.75 -2.45
C TRP A 208 1.30 -25.18 -1.54
N LYS A 209 2.02 -26.25 -1.91
CA LYS A 209 3.21 -26.70 -1.17
C LYS A 209 4.32 -25.63 -1.18
N GLN A 210 4.58 -25.03 -2.33
CA GLN A 210 5.60 -23.97 -2.46
C GLN A 210 5.17 -22.69 -1.75
N PHE A 211 3.91 -22.30 -1.88
CA PHE A 211 3.34 -21.18 -1.16
C PHE A 211 3.48 -21.35 0.36
N SER A 212 3.14 -22.53 0.89
CA SER A 212 3.27 -22.83 2.32
C SER A 212 4.73 -22.77 2.81
N ILE A 213 5.69 -23.22 2.00
CA ILE A 213 7.12 -23.10 2.35
C ILE A 213 7.51 -21.63 2.49
N VAL A 214 7.15 -20.78 1.53
CA VAL A 214 7.44 -19.33 1.60
C VAL A 214 6.76 -18.71 2.80
N LEU A 215 5.48 -19.04 3.05
CA LEU A 215 4.73 -18.54 4.20
C LEU A 215 5.43 -18.90 5.52
N VAL A 216 5.85 -20.16 5.71
CA VAL A 216 6.56 -20.61 6.91
C VAL A 216 7.90 -19.89 7.07
N LEU A 217 8.69 -19.76 6.00
CA LEU A 217 9.97 -19.04 6.03
C LEU A 217 9.79 -17.58 6.44
N VAL A 218 8.79 -16.93 5.92
CA VAL A 218 8.50 -15.53 6.23
C VAL A 218 7.99 -15.38 7.67
N LEU A 219 7.09 -16.22 8.12
CA LEU A 219 6.61 -16.22 9.51
C LEU A 219 7.75 -16.53 10.49
N SER A 220 8.66 -17.44 10.13
CA SER A 220 9.86 -17.72 10.94
C SER A 220 10.78 -16.49 11.03
N LEU A 221 10.99 -15.77 9.93
CA LEU A 221 11.77 -14.52 9.93
C LEU A 221 11.14 -13.47 10.84
N VAL A 222 9.84 -13.28 10.79
CA VAL A 222 9.10 -12.36 11.66
C VAL A 222 9.24 -12.80 13.13
N GLY A 223 9.01 -14.08 13.44
CA GLY A 223 9.13 -14.63 14.78
C GLY A 223 10.54 -14.46 15.38
N LEU A 224 11.57 -14.78 14.59
CA LEU A 224 12.97 -14.56 14.99
C LEU A 224 13.26 -13.10 15.31
N THR A 225 12.80 -12.17 14.45
CA THR A 225 13.06 -10.74 14.68
C THR A 225 12.25 -10.16 15.84
N VAL A 226 11.08 -10.70 16.17
CA VAL A 226 10.36 -10.35 17.41
C VAL A 226 11.14 -10.82 18.62
N GLY A 227 11.65 -12.05 18.62
CA GLY A 227 12.46 -12.60 19.72
C GLY A 227 13.81 -11.89 19.93
N MET A 228 14.46 -11.42 18.85
CA MET A 228 15.76 -10.75 18.92
C MET A 228 15.70 -9.30 19.45
N PHE A 229 14.57 -8.63 19.35
CA PHE A 229 14.45 -7.22 19.76
C PHE A 229 13.54 -7.04 20.98
N PRO A 230 14.07 -6.69 22.17
CA PRO A 230 13.29 -6.62 23.41
C PRO A 230 12.07 -5.70 23.34
N HIS A 231 12.15 -4.56 22.65
CA HIS A 231 11.03 -3.63 22.54
C HIS A 231 9.86 -4.20 21.70
N ARG A 232 10.14 -5.13 20.76
CA ARG A 232 9.08 -5.82 19.98
C ARG A 232 8.41 -6.90 20.81
N MET A 233 9.23 -7.64 21.56
CA MET A 233 8.72 -8.62 22.53
C MET A 233 7.83 -7.92 23.56
N LYS A 234 8.26 -6.75 24.06
CA LYS A 234 7.48 -5.94 24.99
C LYS A 234 6.11 -5.55 24.44
N ARG A 235 6.03 -5.11 23.17
CA ARG A 235 4.73 -4.83 22.50
C ARG A 235 3.85 -6.07 22.39
N LEU A 236 4.43 -7.23 22.10
CA LEU A 236 3.69 -8.48 22.01
C LEU A 236 3.21 -8.93 23.40
N THR A 237 4.05 -8.86 24.43
CA THR A 237 3.66 -9.22 25.81
C THR A 237 2.57 -8.29 26.35
N THR A 238 2.64 -6.98 26.07
CA THR A 238 1.58 -6.04 26.43
C THR A 238 0.27 -6.39 25.75
N PHE A 239 0.31 -6.72 24.47
CA PHE A 239 -0.87 -7.16 23.74
C PHE A 239 -1.50 -8.43 24.33
N LEU A 240 -0.68 -9.35 24.85
CA LEU A 240 -1.12 -10.58 25.51
C LEU A 240 -1.49 -10.40 26.99
N GLY A 241 -1.57 -9.16 27.50
CA GLY A 241 -1.96 -8.85 28.87
C GLY A 241 -0.78 -8.68 29.85
N GLY A 242 0.46 -8.64 29.38
CA GLY A 242 1.68 -8.52 30.17
C GLY A 242 2.20 -7.09 30.34
N GLY A 243 1.38 -6.19 30.82
CA GLY A 243 1.68 -4.93 31.51
C GLY A 243 2.87 -4.05 31.09
N ASP A 244 2.93 -3.50 29.87
CA ASP A 244 3.67 -2.27 29.60
C ASP A 244 2.69 -1.08 29.55
N ALA A 245 2.78 -0.20 30.55
CA ALA A 245 1.86 0.92 30.73
C ALA A 245 1.82 1.86 29.48
N ASP A 246 2.96 2.09 28.81
CA ASP A 246 3.03 3.00 27.66
C ASP A 246 2.36 2.42 26.40
N ALA A 247 2.48 1.12 26.16
CA ALA A 247 1.88 0.49 24.99
C ALA A 247 0.40 0.20 25.19
N SER A 248 -0.06 -0.11 26.41
CA SER A 248 -1.49 -0.20 26.74
C SER A 248 -2.14 1.17 26.67
N TYR A 249 -1.49 2.23 27.17
CA TYR A 249 -1.98 3.62 27.12
C TYR A 249 -2.36 4.05 25.70
N HIS A 250 -1.55 3.73 24.69
CA HIS A 250 -1.83 4.10 23.30
C HIS A 250 -3.10 3.41 22.77
N VAL A 251 -3.23 2.09 22.98
CA VAL A 251 -4.40 1.31 22.51
C VAL A 251 -5.65 1.70 23.29
N ASP A 252 -5.55 1.89 24.62
CA ASP A 252 -6.67 2.25 25.47
C ASP A 252 -7.24 3.62 25.05
N ASN A 253 -6.37 4.61 24.83
CA ASN A 253 -6.82 5.93 24.33
C ASN A 253 -7.36 5.88 22.91
N ALA A 254 -6.84 4.99 22.03
CA ALA A 254 -7.41 4.80 20.70
C ALA A 254 -8.83 4.20 20.78
N MET A 255 -9.03 3.18 21.61
CA MET A 255 -10.36 2.60 21.83
C MET A 255 -11.30 3.57 22.52
N LEU A 256 -10.80 4.36 23.50
CA LEU A 256 -11.56 5.42 24.14
C LEU A 256 -12.03 6.48 23.14
N ALA A 257 -11.13 6.91 22.22
CA ALA A 257 -11.48 7.84 21.15
C ALA A 257 -12.63 7.30 20.28
N ILE A 258 -12.53 6.05 19.83
CA ILE A 258 -13.57 5.41 19.03
C ILE A 258 -14.87 5.30 19.83
N GLY A 259 -14.81 4.93 21.11
CA GLY A 259 -15.97 4.74 21.98
C GLY A 259 -16.68 6.06 22.32
N THR A 260 -15.92 7.12 22.61
CA THR A 260 -16.47 8.45 22.94
C THR A 260 -17.14 9.13 21.74
N GLY A 261 -16.77 8.75 20.51
CA GLY A 261 -17.43 9.26 19.30
C GLY A 261 -18.89 8.83 19.14
N GLY A 262 -19.33 7.76 19.80
CA GLY A 262 -20.69 7.26 19.69
C GLY A 262 -21.12 7.00 18.25
N MET A 263 -22.39 7.30 17.92
CA MET A 263 -22.94 7.02 16.59
C MET A 263 -22.52 8.06 15.53
N PHE A 264 -22.51 9.35 15.89
CA PHE A 264 -22.32 10.46 14.95
C PHE A 264 -21.10 11.33 15.24
N GLY A 265 -20.32 11.03 16.26
CA GLY A 265 -19.11 11.74 16.63
C GLY A 265 -19.36 13.01 17.44
N VAL A 266 -18.27 13.55 18.00
CA VAL A 266 -18.26 14.81 18.76
C VAL A 266 -18.17 16.04 17.84
N GLY A 267 -17.95 15.83 16.55
CA GLY A 267 -17.80 16.87 15.54
C GLY A 267 -16.35 17.33 15.31
N ILE A 268 -16.14 18.01 14.18
CA ILE A 268 -14.84 18.51 13.75
C ILE A 268 -14.33 19.58 14.73
N GLY A 269 -13.09 19.44 15.19
CA GLY A 269 -12.45 20.39 16.11
C GLY A 269 -12.70 20.11 17.60
N ASN A 270 -13.59 19.18 17.96
CA ASN A 270 -13.97 18.88 19.34
C ASN A 270 -13.33 17.60 19.90
N SER A 271 -12.37 17.00 19.17
CA SER A 271 -11.68 15.80 19.62
C SER A 271 -10.83 16.08 20.86
N VAL A 272 -11.13 15.42 21.97
CA VAL A 272 -10.37 15.51 23.21
C VAL A 272 -9.09 14.69 23.10
N GLN A 273 -9.17 13.53 22.48
CA GLN A 273 -8.03 12.63 22.38
C GLN A 273 -6.89 13.21 21.51
N ALA A 274 -7.23 14.02 20.49
CA ALA A 274 -6.25 14.73 19.66
C ALA A 274 -5.48 15.85 20.39
N THR A 275 -5.96 16.31 21.57
CA THR A 275 -5.33 17.40 22.34
C THR A 275 -4.06 16.96 23.10
N GLY A 276 -3.62 15.71 22.96
CA GLY A 276 -2.36 15.21 23.55
C GLY A 276 -2.48 13.88 24.26
N TYR A 277 -3.69 13.39 24.51
CA TYR A 277 -3.90 12.09 25.15
C TYR A 277 -3.57 10.92 24.21
N LEU A 278 -3.89 11.03 22.91
CA LEU A 278 -3.60 10.00 21.93
C LEU A 278 -2.28 10.30 21.21
N PRO A 279 -1.23 9.46 21.41
CA PRO A 279 0.02 9.61 20.67
C PRO A 279 -0.18 9.48 19.15
N GLU A 280 0.68 10.14 18.37
CA GLU A 280 0.69 10.06 16.90
C GLU A 280 -0.69 10.25 16.24
N SER A 281 -1.53 11.12 16.82
CA SER A 281 -2.93 11.39 16.43
C SER A 281 -3.11 11.72 14.93
N ILE A 282 -2.14 12.37 14.29
CA ILE A 282 -2.17 12.70 12.85
C ILE A 282 -1.58 11.61 11.95
N ASN A 283 -0.84 10.65 12.49
CA ASN A 283 -0.12 9.61 11.75
C ASN A 283 -0.87 8.26 11.77
N ASP A 284 -0.45 7.35 12.63
CA ASP A 284 -1.01 5.99 12.72
C ASP A 284 -2.32 5.93 13.49
N SER A 285 -2.59 6.87 14.40
CA SER A 285 -3.81 6.93 15.20
C SER A 285 -4.95 7.73 14.55
N VAL A 286 -4.80 8.20 13.32
CA VAL A 286 -5.80 9.03 12.64
C VAL A 286 -7.17 8.34 12.56
N PHE A 287 -7.21 7.01 12.41
CA PHE A 287 -8.47 6.24 12.38
C PHE A 287 -9.26 6.37 13.71
N ALA A 288 -8.57 6.30 14.85
CA ALA A 288 -9.20 6.46 16.15
C ALA A 288 -9.74 7.89 16.35
N VAL A 289 -8.97 8.92 15.94
CA VAL A 289 -9.43 10.32 16.00
C VAL A 289 -10.63 10.55 15.06
N MET A 290 -10.64 9.90 13.88
CA MET A 290 -11.80 9.93 12.98
C MET A 290 -13.03 9.29 13.64
N GLY A 291 -12.82 8.23 14.43
CA GLY A 291 -13.86 7.60 15.25
C GLY A 291 -14.48 8.56 16.26
N GLU A 292 -13.66 9.30 17.00
CA GLU A 292 -14.13 10.33 17.92
C GLU A 292 -14.86 11.46 17.17
N THR A 293 -14.28 11.93 16.05
CA THR A 293 -14.79 13.09 15.31
C THR A 293 -16.08 12.82 14.54
N PHE A 294 -16.18 11.69 13.82
CA PHE A 294 -17.29 11.35 12.93
C PHE A 294 -18.18 10.22 13.47
N GLY A 295 -17.80 9.60 14.58
CA GLY A 295 -18.51 8.48 15.18
C GLY A 295 -18.49 7.21 14.35
N PHE A 296 -19.27 6.23 14.77
CA PHE A 296 -19.37 4.92 14.12
C PHE A 296 -19.84 5.03 12.67
N ALA A 297 -20.83 5.88 12.38
CA ALA A 297 -21.35 6.06 11.03
C ALA A 297 -20.27 6.59 10.05
N GLY A 298 -19.47 7.58 10.49
CA GLY A 298 -18.38 8.11 9.69
C GLY A 298 -17.25 7.11 9.47
N LEU A 299 -16.86 6.33 10.51
CA LEU A 299 -15.89 5.26 10.36
C LEU A 299 -16.36 4.20 9.36
N MET A 300 -17.62 3.76 9.44
CA MET A 300 -18.17 2.77 8.52
C MET A 300 -18.16 3.28 7.07
N MET A 301 -18.48 4.55 6.84
CA MET A 301 -18.38 5.14 5.51
C MET A 301 -16.94 5.07 4.97
N ILE A 302 -15.95 5.37 5.79
CA ILE A 302 -14.52 5.28 5.38
C ILE A 302 -14.14 3.84 5.08
N VAL A 303 -14.52 2.87 5.91
CA VAL A 303 -14.29 1.44 5.68
C VAL A 303 -14.92 1.00 4.35
N VAL A 304 -16.16 1.42 4.08
CA VAL A 304 -16.85 1.11 2.82
C VAL A 304 -16.11 1.72 1.62
N VAL A 305 -15.62 2.96 1.71
CA VAL A 305 -14.84 3.56 0.60
C VAL A 305 -13.56 2.77 0.34
N PHE A 306 -12.81 2.38 1.38
CA PHE A 306 -11.63 1.51 1.20
C PHE A 306 -12.02 0.17 0.59
N MET A 307 -13.07 -0.47 1.08
CA MET A 307 -13.57 -1.74 0.54
C MET A 307 -13.93 -1.62 -0.94
N VAL A 308 -14.60 -0.54 -1.35
CA VAL A 308 -14.93 -0.27 -2.75
C VAL A 308 -13.67 -0.15 -3.60
N VAL A 309 -12.65 0.61 -3.16
CA VAL A 309 -11.38 0.73 -3.90
C VAL A 309 -10.69 -0.63 -4.04
N LEU A 310 -10.58 -1.39 -2.94
CA LEU A 310 -9.94 -2.71 -2.94
C LEU A 310 -10.68 -3.71 -3.83
N LEU A 311 -12.01 -3.76 -3.77
CA LEU A 311 -12.82 -4.63 -4.63
C LEU A 311 -12.70 -4.23 -6.10
N ARG A 312 -12.61 -2.94 -6.41
CA ARG A 312 -12.38 -2.47 -7.78
C ARG A 312 -11.00 -2.87 -8.30
N MET A 313 -9.96 -2.78 -7.46
CA MET A 313 -8.62 -3.27 -7.82
C MET A 313 -8.62 -4.77 -8.12
N LEU A 314 -9.31 -5.59 -7.31
CA LEU A 314 -9.45 -7.01 -7.57
C LEU A 314 -10.15 -7.28 -8.91
N ARG A 315 -11.26 -6.59 -9.20
CA ARG A 315 -11.94 -6.70 -10.50
C ARG A 315 -11.04 -6.32 -11.67
N VAL A 316 -10.21 -5.29 -11.52
CA VAL A 316 -9.20 -4.93 -12.53
C VAL A 316 -8.21 -6.08 -12.71
N ALA A 317 -7.68 -6.67 -11.62
CA ALA A 317 -6.75 -7.79 -11.68
C ALA A 317 -7.34 -9.03 -12.37
N GLU A 318 -8.62 -9.34 -12.14
CA GLU A 318 -9.32 -10.46 -12.76
C GLU A 318 -9.53 -10.28 -14.27
N ARG A 319 -9.85 -9.05 -14.70
CA ARG A 319 -10.19 -8.72 -16.08
C ARG A 319 -9.00 -8.42 -17.00
N VAL A 320 -7.82 -8.24 -16.42
CA VAL A 320 -6.59 -7.96 -17.18
C VAL A 320 -6.05 -9.24 -17.80
N GLY A 321 -5.74 -9.17 -19.11
CA GLY A 321 -5.28 -10.34 -19.87
C GLY A 321 -3.79 -10.68 -19.71
N GLN A 322 -2.96 -9.73 -19.26
CA GLN A 322 -1.51 -9.94 -19.14
C GLN A 322 -1.14 -10.25 -17.68
N VAL A 323 -0.35 -11.31 -17.48
CA VAL A 323 0.11 -11.75 -16.15
C VAL A 323 0.86 -10.63 -15.41
N ASN A 324 1.74 -9.90 -16.10
CA ASN A 324 2.51 -8.81 -15.51
C ASN A 324 1.61 -7.70 -14.94
N GLN A 325 0.61 -7.27 -15.71
CA GLN A 325 -0.36 -6.24 -15.27
C GLN A 325 -1.18 -6.74 -14.07
N ARG A 326 -1.64 -8.00 -14.12
CA ARG A 326 -2.37 -8.64 -13.03
C ARG A 326 -1.56 -8.63 -11.75
N LEU A 327 -0.30 -9.05 -11.81
CA LEU A 327 0.60 -9.09 -10.67
C LEU A 327 0.90 -7.70 -10.11
N MET A 328 1.06 -6.68 -10.95
CA MET A 328 1.23 -5.29 -10.49
C MET A 328 0.01 -4.83 -9.69
N VAL A 329 -1.21 -5.05 -10.20
CA VAL A 329 -2.44 -4.65 -9.51
C VAL A 329 -2.61 -5.41 -8.20
N VAL A 330 -2.34 -6.72 -8.18
CA VAL A 330 -2.40 -7.54 -6.96
C VAL A 330 -1.37 -7.09 -5.93
N GLY A 331 -0.16 -6.74 -6.35
CA GLY A 331 0.87 -6.22 -5.45
C GLY A 331 0.45 -4.90 -4.79
N VAL A 332 -0.12 -3.97 -5.56
CA VAL A 332 -0.66 -2.71 -5.02
C VAL A 332 -1.87 -2.95 -4.12
N PHE A 333 -2.78 -3.85 -4.52
CA PHE A 333 -3.91 -4.28 -3.70
C PHE A 333 -3.44 -4.83 -2.34
N ALA A 334 -2.49 -5.77 -2.34
CA ALA A 334 -1.95 -6.35 -1.12
C ALA A 334 -1.28 -5.29 -0.24
N TRP A 335 -0.54 -4.36 -0.84
CA TRP A 335 0.05 -3.23 -0.14
C TRP A 335 -1.02 -2.38 0.55
N MET A 336 -2.00 -1.87 -0.18
CA MET A 336 -3.06 -1.02 0.35
C MET A 336 -3.92 -1.75 1.39
N ALA A 337 -4.36 -2.98 1.07
CA ALA A 337 -5.19 -3.79 1.96
C ALA A 337 -4.51 -4.06 3.30
N THR A 338 -3.20 -4.39 3.29
CA THR A 338 -2.44 -4.62 4.52
C THR A 338 -2.36 -3.36 5.37
N HIS A 339 -2.08 -2.20 4.78
CA HIS A 339 -2.07 -0.93 5.52
C HIS A 339 -3.43 -0.65 6.17
N VAL A 340 -4.52 -0.79 5.42
CA VAL A 340 -5.89 -0.53 5.92
C VAL A 340 -6.24 -1.50 7.06
N VAL A 341 -6.09 -2.81 6.82
CA VAL A 341 -6.48 -3.84 7.79
C VAL A 341 -5.63 -3.77 9.06
N VAL A 342 -4.31 -3.67 8.92
CA VAL A 342 -3.41 -3.67 10.09
C VAL A 342 -3.55 -2.38 10.90
N ASN A 343 -3.71 -1.20 10.26
CA ASN A 343 -3.94 0.04 10.99
C ASN A 343 -5.26 0.00 11.77
N MET A 344 -6.37 -0.34 11.12
CA MET A 344 -7.68 -0.42 11.78
C MET A 344 -7.68 -1.46 12.90
N ALA A 345 -7.09 -2.65 12.66
CA ALA A 345 -7.00 -3.69 13.68
C ALA A 345 -6.11 -3.28 14.87
N ALA A 346 -5.04 -2.51 14.64
CA ALA A 346 -4.18 -2.00 15.71
C ALA A 346 -4.90 -0.95 16.57
N MET A 347 -5.68 -0.06 15.96
CA MET A 347 -6.45 0.98 16.68
C MET A 347 -7.67 0.42 17.44
N THR A 348 -8.15 -0.76 17.05
CA THR A 348 -9.22 -1.49 17.75
C THR A 348 -8.70 -2.56 18.72
N GLY A 349 -7.39 -2.63 18.96
CA GLY A 349 -6.80 -3.59 19.87
C GLY A 349 -6.81 -5.05 19.41
N LEU A 350 -7.09 -5.32 18.12
CA LEU A 350 -7.11 -6.68 17.56
C LEU A 350 -5.73 -7.23 17.20
N VAL A 351 -4.75 -6.34 16.99
CA VAL A 351 -3.34 -6.69 16.74
C VAL A 351 -2.44 -5.71 17.48
N PRO A 352 -1.18 -6.10 17.78
CA PRO A 352 -0.23 -5.19 18.41
C PRO A 352 0.02 -3.93 17.56
N LEU A 353 0.34 -2.81 18.23
CA LEU A 353 0.69 -1.56 17.53
C LEU A 353 1.92 -1.74 16.63
N THR A 354 1.75 -1.46 15.36
CA THR A 354 2.78 -1.60 14.33
C THR A 354 3.35 -0.29 13.82
N GLY A 355 2.69 0.85 14.08
CA GLY A 355 3.06 2.16 13.54
C GLY A 355 2.81 2.30 12.03
N ILE A 356 1.92 1.46 11.46
CA ILE A 356 1.52 1.54 10.05
C ILE A 356 0.46 2.62 9.90
N THR A 357 0.68 3.56 8.98
CA THR A 357 -0.26 4.64 8.69
C THR A 357 -1.42 4.20 7.81
N LEU A 358 -2.58 4.86 7.94
CA LEU A 358 -3.74 4.63 7.08
C LEU A 358 -3.53 5.31 5.72
N PRO A 359 -3.58 4.55 4.59
CA PRO A 359 -3.26 5.10 3.27
C PRO A 359 -4.14 6.29 2.89
N LEU A 360 -3.57 7.31 2.27
CA LEU A 360 -4.25 8.50 1.74
C LEU A 360 -4.92 9.41 2.80
N LEU A 361 -5.08 8.96 4.05
CA LEU A 361 -5.74 9.69 5.13
C LEU A 361 -4.74 10.25 6.14
N SER A 362 -3.75 9.43 6.55
CA SER A 362 -2.76 9.82 7.54
C SER A 362 -1.82 10.92 7.03
N TYR A 363 -1.28 11.70 7.96
CA TYR A 363 -0.21 12.63 7.67
C TYR A 363 1.06 11.88 7.24
N GLY A 364 1.57 12.21 6.04
CA GLY A 364 2.78 11.56 5.55
C GLY A 364 3.07 11.86 4.08
N GLY A 365 4.06 12.72 3.79
CA GLY A 365 4.36 13.17 2.43
C GLY A 365 4.79 12.04 1.49
N THR A 366 5.75 11.23 1.89
CA THR A 366 6.31 10.16 1.04
C THR A 366 5.37 8.97 0.89
N SER A 367 4.69 8.54 1.95
CA SER A 367 3.71 7.46 1.88
C SER A 367 2.54 7.82 0.97
N MET A 368 2.02 9.05 1.10
CA MET A 368 0.97 9.60 0.23
C MET A 368 1.40 9.58 -1.25
N LEU A 369 2.62 10.05 -1.54
CA LEU A 369 3.17 10.11 -2.90
C LEU A 369 3.26 8.73 -3.54
N PHE A 370 3.92 7.77 -2.89
CA PHE A 370 4.13 6.44 -3.46
C PHE A 370 2.85 5.64 -3.58
N MET A 371 1.94 5.75 -2.60
CA MET A 371 0.62 5.11 -2.68
C MET A 371 -0.21 5.70 -3.84
N ALA A 372 -0.20 7.01 -4.02
CA ALA A 372 -0.85 7.67 -5.14
C ALA A 372 -0.30 7.20 -6.49
N MET A 373 1.02 7.12 -6.64
CA MET A 373 1.66 6.58 -7.85
C MET A 373 1.26 5.13 -8.11
N ALA A 374 1.21 4.29 -7.08
CA ALA A 374 0.81 2.89 -7.19
C ALA A 374 -0.67 2.75 -7.63
N ILE A 375 -1.57 3.56 -7.06
CA ILE A 375 -2.99 3.56 -7.46
C ILE A 375 -3.14 4.15 -8.88
N GLY A 376 -2.37 5.18 -9.24
CA GLY A 376 -2.31 5.73 -10.61
C GLY A 376 -1.92 4.67 -11.64
N LEU A 377 -0.98 3.79 -11.31
CA LEU A 377 -0.62 2.63 -12.13
C LEU A 377 -1.80 1.65 -12.26
N CYS A 378 -2.50 1.32 -11.17
CA CYS A 378 -3.70 0.48 -11.22
C CYS A 378 -4.79 1.10 -12.09
N LEU A 379 -5.00 2.41 -11.99
CA LEU A 379 -5.95 3.14 -12.83
C LEU A 379 -5.54 3.10 -14.31
N GLN A 380 -4.25 3.23 -14.62
CA GLN A 380 -3.76 3.06 -15.99
C GLN A 380 -4.01 1.65 -16.51
N ILE A 381 -3.71 0.63 -15.71
CA ILE A 381 -3.94 -0.77 -16.07
C ILE A 381 -5.43 -1.06 -16.27
N SER A 382 -6.33 -0.38 -15.54
CA SER A 382 -7.77 -0.55 -15.71
C SER A 382 -8.25 -0.21 -17.13
N CYS A 383 -7.50 0.62 -17.88
CA CYS A 383 -7.79 0.92 -19.27
C CYS A 383 -7.54 -0.25 -20.23
N TYR A 384 -6.89 -1.32 -19.79
CA TYR A 384 -6.54 -2.51 -20.58
C TYR A 384 -7.33 -3.76 -20.20
N THR A 385 -8.42 -3.61 -19.43
CA THR A 385 -9.30 -4.72 -19.03
C THR A 385 -10.20 -5.14 -20.19
N LYS A 386 -10.56 -6.44 -20.25
CA LYS A 386 -11.58 -6.94 -21.18
C LYS A 386 -12.96 -6.46 -20.73
N ARG A 387 -13.79 -5.97 -21.65
CA ARG A 387 -15.20 -5.63 -21.40
C ARG A 387 -16.10 -6.85 -21.62
N GLU A 388 -17.12 -7.02 -20.81
CA GLU A 388 -18.18 -8.04 -20.99
C GLU A 388 -18.91 -7.89 -22.35
N VAL A 389 -18.99 -6.65 -22.85
CA VAL A 389 -19.60 -6.34 -24.17
C VAL A 389 -18.83 -6.97 -25.34
N ASP A 390 -17.50 -7.17 -25.21
CA ASP A 390 -16.71 -7.82 -26.27
C ASP A 390 -17.02 -9.31 -26.40
N ASP A 391 -17.49 -9.97 -25.34
CA ASP A 391 -17.85 -11.40 -25.36
C ASP A 391 -19.29 -11.61 -25.90
N GLU A 392 -20.22 -10.69 -25.65
CA GLU A 392 -21.57 -10.71 -26.23
C GLU A 392 -21.54 -10.36 -27.73
N ASP A 393 -20.75 -9.38 -28.15
CA ASP A 393 -20.56 -9.06 -29.57
C ASP A 393 -19.96 -10.24 -30.35
N ILE A 394 -18.94 -10.92 -29.78
CA ILE A 394 -18.34 -12.09 -30.41
C ILE A 394 -19.34 -13.26 -30.50
N SER A 395 -20.18 -13.44 -29.48
CA SER A 395 -21.23 -14.48 -29.49
C SER A 395 -22.33 -14.17 -30.50
N SER A 396 -22.75 -12.91 -30.62
CA SER A 396 -23.72 -12.44 -31.59
C SER A 396 -23.21 -12.59 -33.05
N TRP A 397 -21.93 -12.23 -33.30
CA TRP A 397 -21.27 -12.45 -34.59
C TRP A 397 -21.11 -13.91 -34.99
N ARG A 398 -20.87 -14.80 -34.01
CA ARG A 398 -20.86 -16.27 -34.24
C ARG A 398 -22.24 -16.82 -34.52
N GLY A 399 -23.28 -16.29 -33.90
CA GLY A 399 -24.68 -16.59 -34.20
C GLY A 399 -25.09 -16.20 -35.62
N VAL A 400 -24.77 -14.98 -36.04
CA VAL A 400 -25.06 -14.46 -37.40
C VAL A 400 -24.29 -15.25 -38.47
N ARG A 401 -23.04 -15.65 -38.24
CA ARG A 401 -22.26 -16.48 -39.19
C ARG A 401 -22.82 -17.90 -39.32
N ARG A 402 -23.35 -18.49 -38.25
CA ARG A 402 -24.00 -19.82 -38.29
C ARG A 402 -25.32 -19.75 -39.08
N SER A 403 -26.13 -18.73 -38.85
CA SER A 403 -27.39 -18.50 -39.57
C SER A 403 -27.19 -18.29 -41.08
N ARG A 404 -26.13 -17.52 -41.46
CA ARG A 404 -25.81 -17.30 -42.88
C ARG A 404 -25.29 -18.54 -43.61
N ASN A 405 -24.61 -19.47 -42.87
CA ASN A 405 -24.14 -20.72 -43.46
C ASN A 405 -25.25 -21.82 -43.55
N SER A 406 -26.27 -21.77 -42.67
CA SER A 406 -27.42 -22.67 -42.75
C SER A 406 -28.32 -22.32 -43.93
N ASN A 407 -28.55 -21.03 -44.19
CA ASN A 407 -29.35 -20.56 -45.35
C ASN A 407 -28.69 -20.79 -46.71
N ARG A 408 -27.35 -21.01 -46.78
CA ARG A 408 -26.67 -21.40 -48.02
C ARG A 408 -26.71 -22.89 -48.30
N ARG A 409 -27.06 -23.74 -47.30
CA ARG A 409 -27.17 -25.20 -47.46
C ARG A 409 -28.61 -25.71 -47.75
N SER A 410 -29.61 -24.84 -47.55
CA SER A 410 -31.01 -25.15 -47.82
C SER A 410 -31.50 -24.61 -49.18
N GLY A 411 -30.62 -24.06 -50.01
CA GLY A 411 -30.93 -23.51 -51.34
C GLY A 411 -30.12 -24.13 -52.48
N ALA A 412 -29.66 -25.41 -52.34
CA ALA A 412 -29.02 -26.17 -53.38
C ALA A 412 -29.74 -27.51 -53.55
#